data_ec30774d1dd56e07ad687756e6c256d7
#
_entry.id   ec30774d1dd56e07ad687756e6c256d7
#
_cell.length_a   1.000
_cell.length_b   1.000
_cell.length_c   1.000
_cell.angle_alpha   90.00
_cell.angle_beta   90.00
_cell.angle_gamma   90.00
#
_symmetry.space_group_name_H-M   'P 1'
#
loop_
_entity.id
_entity.type
_entity.pdbx_description
1 polymer ?
#
loop_
_entity_poly.entity_id
_entity_poly.type
_entity_poly.pdbx_seq_one_letter_code
_entity_poly.pdbx_strand_id
1 'polypeptide(L)'
;MTTLHIFNPEHDIALASNISNFTAPHAGRQLRADLGFLPVLWAEEGDVVLVENVEYARKKWERLRQRFVPWGGTKCSIGWNNMFHGVEQSVPWDGIKTISPWGWDKAIKRELERKGVPSSLLPSDSQLERIRTLSHRQTAARLLPLLQTEGTVGEAVLCESVDAVEQQLRLHPRLVLKAPWSSSGRGIRFIDKEMNDYHYGWLRNLLKSQGGVMAEPYYEKVKDFGMEFEATDEGIRYLGLSLFHTANGAYTGNILATENAKREMISRYMPICLIDEIKEKICDMLWLEDYRGPFGVDMMVVKENGQLSNRQDCQLKLHPCVEINLRRTMGHVALALSPKDDDIRKVMRIVYEDNIYKLRIRKL
;
A
#
# COMPACT_ATOMS: atom_id res chain seq x y z
N MET A 1 -9.72 24.41 1.00
CA MET A 1 -8.31 24.66 0.60
C MET A 1 -8.05 23.79 -0.60
N THR A 2 -7.39 24.28 -1.65
CA THR A 2 -7.16 23.52 -2.89
C THR A 2 -5.97 22.59 -2.75
N THR A 3 -6.19 21.29 -2.91
CA THR A 3 -5.15 20.26 -2.91
C THR A 3 -4.82 19.81 -4.32
N LEU A 4 -3.53 19.69 -4.65
CA LEU A 4 -3.08 19.01 -5.87
C LEU A 4 -2.82 17.53 -5.59
N HIS A 5 -3.57 16.67 -6.23
CA HIS A 5 -3.42 15.22 -6.13
C HIS A 5 -2.62 14.64 -7.28
N ILE A 6 -1.76 13.66 -6.99
CA ILE A 6 -0.90 13.01 -7.98
C ILE A 6 -0.93 11.50 -7.77
N PHE A 7 -1.11 10.75 -8.84
CA PHE A 7 -0.98 9.28 -8.84
C PHE A 7 0.40 8.88 -9.33
N ASN A 8 1.32 8.55 -8.42
CA ASN A 8 2.67 8.04 -8.71
C ASN A 8 2.85 6.63 -8.12
N PRO A 9 2.26 5.59 -8.76
CA PRO A 9 2.24 4.22 -8.22
C PRO A 9 3.62 3.56 -8.20
N GLU A 10 4.62 4.14 -8.86
CA GLU A 10 6.03 3.73 -8.86
C GLU A 10 6.78 4.09 -7.57
N HIS A 11 6.13 4.74 -6.62
CA HIS A 11 6.69 5.27 -5.38
C HIS A 11 7.64 4.29 -4.64
N ASP A 12 7.22 3.04 -4.42
CA ASP A 12 8.04 2.07 -3.66
C ASP A 12 9.38 1.76 -4.36
N ILE A 13 9.38 1.73 -5.71
CA ILE A 13 10.60 1.52 -6.48
C ILE A 13 11.48 2.78 -6.44
N ALA A 14 10.86 3.96 -6.45
CA ALA A 14 11.57 5.24 -6.29
C ALA A 14 12.22 5.34 -4.91
N LEU A 15 11.53 4.92 -3.82
CA LEU A 15 12.10 4.82 -2.48
C LEU A 15 13.29 3.86 -2.41
N ALA A 16 13.17 2.68 -3.06
CA ALA A 16 14.25 1.70 -3.12
C ALA A 16 15.50 2.27 -3.83
N SER A 17 15.32 3.02 -4.92
CA SER A 17 16.41 3.64 -5.67
C SER A 17 17.03 4.84 -4.94
N ASN A 18 16.24 5.58 -4.19
CA ASN A 18 16.60 6.78 -3.41
C ASN A 18 17.30 7.89 -4.21
N ILE A 19 17.05 8.00 -5.50
CA ILE A 19 17.64 9.02 -6.38
C ILE A 19 16.58 9.97 -6.94
N SER A 20 16.92 11.25 -7.03
CA SER A 20 15.98 12.30 -7.47
C SER A 20 15.69 12.29 -8.97
N ASN A 21 16.58 11.73 -9.79
CA ASN A 21 16.40 11.58 -11.25
C ASN A 21 15.96 10.15 -11.63
N PHE A 22 15.30 9.45 -10.71
CA PHE A 22 14.76 8.12 -10.95
C PHE A 22 13.76 8.15 -12.12
N THR A 23 13.92 7.22 -13.04
CA THR A 23 12.96 6.97 -14.11
C THR A 23 12.30 5.61 -13.87
N ALA A 24 11.00 5.63 -13.69
CA ALA A 24 10.23 4.41 -13.46
C ALA A 24 10.31 3.45 -14.67
N PRO A 25 10.26 2.13 -14.46
CA PRO A 25 10.10 1.16 -15.54
C PRO A 25 8.86 1.48 -16.40
N HIS A 26 8.87 1.06 -17.67
CA HIS A 26 7.77 1.31 -18.60
C HIS A 26 6.39 0.97 -18.02
N ALA A 27 6.24 -0.20 -17.38
CA ALA A 27 4.99 -0.63 -16.78
C ALA A 27 4.48 0.33 -15.68
N GLY A 28 5.38 0.92 -14.86
CA GLY A 28 5.02 1.91 -13.85
C GLY A 28 4.54 3.23 -14.48
N ARG A 29 5.28 3.73 -15.48
CA ARG A 29 4.87 4.94 -16.23
C ARG A 29 3.53 4.74 -16.94
N GLN A 30 3.34 3.59 -17.59
CA GLN A 30 2.07 3.25 -18.24
C GLN A 30 0.92 3.18 -17.24
N LEU A 31 1.13 2.55 -16.07
CA LEU A 31 0.14 2.49 -15.00
C LEU A 31 -0.26 3.90 -14.51
N ARG A 32 0.74 4.79 -14.34
CA ARG A 32 0.52 6.20 -13.98
C ARG A 32 -0.30 6.93 -15.04
N ALA A 33 0.06 6.79 -16.32
CA ALA A 33 -0.67 7.43 -17.43
C ALA A 33 -2.12 6.93 -17.53
N ASP A 34 -2.33 5.62 -17.43
CA ASP A 34 -3.64 5.02 -17.65
C ASP A 34 -4.61 5.24 -16.47
N LEU A 35 -4.11 5.32 -15.24
CA LEU A 35 -4.89 5.41 -14.02
C LEU A 35 -4.70 6.71 -13.24
N GLY A 36 -4.01 7.69 -13.80
CA GLY A 36 -3.75 9.00 -13.19
C GLY A 36 -4.99 9.76 -12.73
N PHE A 37 -6.17 9.39 -13.22
CA PHE A 37 -7.45 9.96 -12.80
C PHE A 37 -7.96 9.43 -11.43
N LEU A 38 -7.39 8.36 -10.88
CA LEU A 38 -7.89 7.75 -9.64
C LEU A 38 -8.01 8.69 -8.44
N PRO A 39 -7.13 9.70 -8.25
CA PRO A 39 -7.27 10.64 -7.15
C PRO A 39 -8.62 11.38 -7.07
N VAL A 40 -9.35 11.48 -8.18
CA VAL A 40 -10.72 12.01 -8.17
C VAL A 40 -11.64 11.31 -7.16
N LEU A 41 -11.36 10.05 -6.83
CA LEU A 41 -12.19 9.28 -5.90
C LEU A 41 -12.17 9.80 -4.46
N TRP A 42 -11.15 10.57 -4.07
CA TRP A 42 -11.02 11.17 -2.74
C TRP A 42 -10.77 12.67 -2.74
N ALA A 43 -10.63 13.27 -3.93
CA ALA A 43 -10.50 14.71 -4.09
C ALA A 43 -11.79 15.41 -3.69
N GLU A 44 -11.67 16.61 -3.12
CA GLU A 44 -12.80 17.47 -2.74
C GLU A 44 -13.11 18.49 -3.83
N GLU A 45 -14.23 19.21 -3.67
CA GLU A 45 -14.59 20.30 -4.60
C GLU A 45 -13.52 21.40 -4.54
N GLY A 46 -13.03 21.77 -5.71
CA GLY A 46 -11.95 22.76 -5.86
C GLY A 46 -10.54 22.17 -5.85
N ASP A 47 -10.38 20.87 -5.58
CA ASP A 47 -9.09 20.18 -5.71
C ASP A 47 -8.71 19.96 -7.18
N VAL A 48 -7.41 19.73 -7.41
CA VAL A 48 -6.81 19.51 -8.73
C VAL A 48 -6.18 18.14 -8.78
N VAL A 49 -6.34 17.42 -9.89
CA VAL A 49 -5.67 16.14 -10.16
C VAL A 49 -4.72 16.31 -11.33
N LEU A 50 -3.44 16.09 -11.10
CA LEU A 50 -2.40 16.14 -12.13
C LEU A 50 -2.43 14.85 -12.96
N VAL A 51 -2.62 14.98 -14.28
CA VAL A 51 -2.71 13.84 -15.20
C VAL A 51 -1.87 14.08 -16.46
N GLU A 52 -1.40 13.03 -17.10
CA GLU A 52 -0.66 13.15 -18.35
C GLU A 52 -1.55 13.62 -19.52
N ASN A 53 -2.80 13.15 -19.57
CA ASN A 53 -3.75 13.52 -20.62
C ASN A 53 -5.13 13.82 -20.01
N VAL A 54 -5.53 15.09 -20.07
CA VAL A 54 -6.77 15.59 -19.46
C VAL A 54 -8.02 14.98 -20.12
N GLU A 55 -8.06 14.89 -21.44
CA GLU A 55 -9.22 14.36 -22.17
C GLU A 55 -9.41 12.87 -21.89
N TYR A 56 -8.32 12.11 -21.87
CA TYR A 56 -8.35 10.69 -21.50
C TYR A 56 -8.83 10.49 -20.06
N ALA A 57 -8.29 11.24 -19.09
CA ALA A 57 -8.67 11.17 -17.70
C ALA A 57 -10.15 11.49 -17.51
N ARG A 58 -10.64 12.56 -18.14
CA ARG A 58 -12.07 12.95 -18.12
C ARG A 58 -12.96 11.84 -18.65
N LYS A 59 -12.66 11.30 -19.81
CA LYS A 59 -13.41 10.19 -20.42
C LYS A 59 -13.42 8.92 -19.54
N LYS A 60 -12.30 8.61 -18.86
CA LYS A 60 -12.23 7.46 -17.94
C LYS A 60 -13.05 7.71 -16.69
N TRP A 61 -12.96 8.90 -16.12
CA TRP A 61 -13.77 9.29 -14.96
C TRP A 61 -15.26 9.26 -15.28
N GLU A 62 -15.71 9.85 -16.37
CA GLU A 62 -17.13 9.84 -16.77
C GLU A 62 -17.68 8.41 -16.88
N ARG A 63 -16.92 7.48 -17.49
CA ARG A 63 -17.31 6.07 -17.56
C ARG A 63 -17.37 5.39 -16.19
N LEU A 64 -16.45 5.72 -15.30
CA LEU A 64 -16.45 5.20 -13.94
C LEU A 64 -17.65 5.74 -13.18
N ARG A 65 -17.89 7.04 -13.24
CA ARG A 65 -19.02 7.73 -12.61
C ARG A 65 -20.37 7.16 -13.02
N GLN A 66 -20.61 6.98 -14.29
CA GLN A 66 -21.89 6.42 -14.81
C GLN A 66 -22.19 5.03 -14.26
N ARG A 67 -21.16 4.24 -13.94
CA ARG A 67 -21.31 2.86 -13.42
C ARG A 67 -21.44 2.78 -11.89
N PHE A 68 -20.98 3.79 -11.15
CA PHE A 68 -20.76 3.71 -9.70
C PHE A 68 -21.37 4.84 -8.88
N VAL A 69 -21.84 5.93 -9.50
CA VAL A 69 -22.42 7.09 -8.82
C VAL A 69 -23.89 6.95 -8.35
N PRO A 70 -24.69 5.94 -8.67
CA PRO A 70 -25.93 5.71 -7.93
C PRO A 70 -25.75 5.50 -6.41
N TRP A 71 -24.51 5.35 -5.95
CA TRP A 71 -24.15 4.87 -4.62
C TRP A 71 -23.97 5.96 -3.55
N GLY A 72 -24.33 7.21 -3.81
CA GLY A 72 -24.45 8.28 -2.80
C GLY A 72 -23.18 8.53 -1.95
N GLY A 73 -21.99 8.24 -2.45
CA GLY A 73 -20.74 8.26 -1.67
C GLY A 73 -19.75 9.35 -2.05
N THR A 74 -19.78 9.86 -3.25
CA THR A 74 -18.94 10.99 -3.63
C THR A 74 -19.76 12.27 -3.48
N LYS A 75 -19.29 13.24 -2.74
CA LYS A 75 -19.85 14.62 -2.61
C LYS A 75 -19.83 15.39 -3.96
N CYS A 76 -19.82 14.71 -5.08
CA CYS A 76 -19.44 15.17 -6.38
C CYS A 76 -20.63 15.37 -7.28
N SER A 77 -21.32 16.48 -7.16
CA SER A 77 -22.43 16.79 -8.06
C SER A 77 -22.19 17.91 -9.07
N ILE A 78 -21.27 18.85 -8.86
CA ILE A 78 -21.17 20.02 -9.75
C ILE A 78 -19.71 20.55 -9.73
N GLY A 79 -19.06 20.67 -10.91
CA GLY A 79 -17.79 21.40 -11.05
C GLY A 79 -16.56 20.64 -11.56
N TRP A 80 -16.66 19.37 -11.88
CA TRP A 80 -15.54 18.49 -12.27
C TRP A 80 -14.82 18.85 -13.59
N ASN A 81 -15.37 19.76 -14.39
CA ASN A 81 -14.80 20.07 -15.71
C ASN A 81 -13.40 20.68 -15.63
N ASN A 82 -13.02 21.28 -14.50
CA ASN A 82 -11.73 21.94 -14.30
C ASN A 82 -10.79 21.20 -13.33
N MET A 83 -11.16 20.00 -12.83
CA MET A 83 -10.35 19.27 -11.86
C MET A 83 -9.06 18.69 -12.45
N PHE A 84 -9.08 18.28 -13.72
CA PHE A 84 -7.90 17.68 -14.33
C PHE A 84 -6.98 18.74 -14.93
N HIS A 85 -5.71 18.72 -14.52
CA HIS A 85 -4.63 19.50 -15.11
C HIS A 85 -3.62 18.58 -15.81
N GLY A 86 -3.26 18.95 -17.04
CA GLY A 86 -2.23 18.23 -17.79
C GLY A 86 -0.82 18.56 -17.28
N VAL A 87 0.07 17.59 -17.30
CA VAL A 87 1.48 17.76 -16.89
C VAL A 87 2.24 18.79 -17.74
N GLU A 88 1.76 19.08 -18.94
CA GLU A 88 2.33 20.09 -19.86
C GLU A 88 1.73 21.49 -19.68
N GLN A 89 0.65 21.63 -18.89
CA GLN A 89 0.00 22.88 -18.61
C GLN A 89 0.65 23.59 -17.42
N SER A 90 0.76 24.91 -17.45
CA SER A 90 1.16 25.66 -16.27
C SER A 90 0.07 25.58 -15.22
N VAL A 91 0.37 24.93 -14.09
CA VAL A 91 -0.53 24.92 -12.93
C VAL A 91 -0.46 26.28 -12.26
N PRO A 92 -1.59 26.97 -11.98
CA PRO A 92 -1.59 28.19 -11.20
C PRO A 92 -1.30 27.88 -9.72
N TRP A 93 -0.02 27.88 -9.34
CA TRP A 93 0.44 27.49 -7.99
C TRP A 93 -0.14 28.38 -6.88
N ASP A 94 -0.48 29.63 -7.15
CA ASP A 94 -1.00 30.59 -6.17
C ASP A 94 -2.29 30.12 -5.48
N GLY A 95 -3.07 29.27 -6.13
CA GLY A 95 -4.30 28.67 -5.57
C GLY A 95 -4.07 27.37 -4.78
N ILE A 96 -2.95 26.69 -4.99
CA ILE A 96 -2.65 25.40 -4.36
C ILE A 96 -2.11 25.62 -2.95
N LYS A 97 -2.70 24.95 -1.97
CA LYS A 97 -2.28 25.01 -0.55
C LYS A 97 -1.59 23.74 -0.07
N THR A 98 -1.89 22.62 -0.71
CA THR A 98 -1.35 21.31 -0.32
C THR A 98 -1.08 20.46 -1.56
N ILE A 99 -0.06 19.62 -1.50
CA ILE A 99 0.21 18.62 -2.54
C ILE A 99 0.11 17.24 -1.89
N SER A 100 -0.70 16.38 -2.49
CA SER A 100 -0.98 15.02 -2.00
C SER A 100 -0.67 13.99 -3.10
N PRO A 101 0.59 13.55 -3.24
CA PRO A 101 0.91 12.45 -4.13
C PRO A 101 0.41 11.11 -3.57
N TRP A 102 0.43 10.06 -4.39
CA TRP A 102 0.22 8.70 -3.93
C TRP A 102 1.21 8.35 -2.81
N GLY A 103 2.45 8.73 -2.97
CA GLY A 103 3.48 8.70 -1.94
C GLY A 103 4.61 9.68 -2.24
N TRP A 104 5.22 10.23 -1.19
CA TRP A 104 6.33 11.17 -1.29
C TRP A 104 7.68 10.46 -1.41
N ASP A 105 8.45 10.81 -2.43
CA ASP A 105 9.83 10.37 -2.65
C ASP A 105 10.65 11.47 -3.34
N LYS A 106 11.96 11.26 -3.46
CA LYS A 106 12.87 12.24 -4.08
C LYS A 106 12.56 12.50 -5.55
N ALA A 107 12.03 11.52 -6.28
CA ALA A 107 11.76 11.64 -7.69
C ALA A 107 10.53 12.53 -7.95
N ILE A 108 9.42 12.29 -7.23
CA ILE A 108 8.23 13.14 -7.36
C ILE A 108 8.50 14.58 -6.88
N LYS A 109 9.25 14.76 -5.78
CA LYS A 109 9.68 16.11 -5.36
C LYS A 109 10.44 16.80 -6.49
N ARG A 110 11.44 16.14 -7.08
CA ARG A 110 12.24 16.70 -8.18
C ARG A 110 11.42 17.00 -9.44
N GLU A 111 10.44 16.16 -9.75
CA GLU A 111 9.50 16.43 -10.84
C GLU A 111 8.72 17.72 -10.60
N LEU A 112 8.20 17.91 -9.40
CA LEU A 112 7.42 19.07 -9.00
C LEU A 112 8.28 20.36 -8.97
N GLU A 113 9.52 20.29 -8.48
CA GLU A 113 10.47 21.40 -8.54
C GLU A 113 10.69 21.86 -9.99
N ARG A 114 10.88 20.93 -10.94
CA ARG A 114 11.05 21.25 -12.37
C ARG A 114 9.80 21.89 -13.00
N LYS A 115 8.62 21.63 -12.42
CA LYS A 115 7.36 22.26 -12.82
C LYS A 115 7.11 23.61 -12.15
N GLY A 116 8.07 24.11 -11.37
CA GLY A 116 7.99 25.40 -10.71
C GLY A 116 7.12 25.44 -9.45
N VAL A 117 6.90 24.30 -8.81
CA VAL A 117 6.18 24.24 -7.52
C VAL A 117 6.96 25.03 -6.48
N PRO A 118 6.32 25.96 -5.74
CA PRO A 118 6.95 26.67 -4.64
C PRO A 118 7.52 25.69 -3.59
N SER A 119 8.74 25.95 -3.12
CA SER A 119 9.42 25.09 -2.14
C SER A 119 8.65 24.96 -0.82
N SER A 120 7.84 25.96 -0.48
CA SER A 120 6.95 25.94 0.71
C SER A 120 5.87 24.86 0.66
N LEU A 121 5.55 24.32 -0.53
CA LEU A 121 4.58 23.25 -0.73
C LEU A 121 5.24 21.86 -0.83
N LEU A 122 6.57 21.80 -0.82
CA LEU A 122 7.34 20.56 -0.98
C LEU A 122 7.93 20.13 0.37
N PRO A 123 8.01 18.82 0.62
CA PRO A 123 8.66 18.31 1.82
C PRO A 123 10.17 18.63 1.80
N SER A 124 10.74 18.87 2.95
CA SER A 124 12.19 18.97 3.12
C SER A 124 12.87 17.63 2.83
N ASP A 125 14.18 17.64 2.61
CA ASP A 125 14.94 16.40 2.40
C ASP A 125 14.96 15.53 3.66
N SER A 126 14.93 16.12 4.85
CA SER A 126 14.81 15.40 6.11
C SER A 126 13.45 14.69 6.25
N GLN A 127 12.37 15.33 5.84
CA GLN A 127 11.04 14.68 5.80
C GLN A 127 11.01 13.51 4.82
N LEU A 128 11.61 13.65 3.63
CA LEU A 128 11.69 12.54 2.66
C LEU A 128 12.55 11.38 3.19
N GLU A 129 13.66 11.67 3.85
CA GLU A 129 14.48 10.63 4.47
C GLU A 129 13.74 9.94 5.63
N ARG A 130 12.96 10.69 6.40
CA ARG A 130 12.10 10.13 7.44
C ARG A 130 11.03 9.20 6.85
N ILE A 131 10.33 9.62 5.78
CA ILE A 131 9.36 8.78 5.07
C ILE A 131 10.04 7.50 4.57
N ARG A 132 11.21 7.62 3.95
CA ARG A 132 11.97 6.46 3.47
C ARG A 132 12.35 5.51 4.59
N THR A 133 12.85 6.02 5.70
CA THR A 133 13.22 5.23 6.89
C THR A 133 12.01 4.51 7.47
N LEU A 134 10.89 5.20 7.62
CA LEU A 134 9.65 4.60 8.13
C LEU A 134 9.04 3.59 7.15
N SER A 135 9.26 3.74 5.84
CA SER A 135 8.81 2.79 4.81
C SER A 135 9.71 1.54 4.70
N HIS A 136 10.82 1.50 5.42
CA HIS A 136 11.66 0.31 5.50
C HIS A 136 10.92 -0.81 6.24
N ARG A 137 10.93 -2.04 5.72
CA ARG A 137 10.24 -3.19 6.35
C ARG A 137 10.66 -3.46 7.79
N GLN A 138 11.85 -3.01 8.21
CA GLN A 138 12.26 -3.07 9.61
C GLN A 138 11.32 -2.29 10.54
N THR A 139 10.62 -1.27 10.05
CA THR A 139 9.63 -0.55 10.84
C THR A 139 8.48 -1.48 11.22
N ALA A 140 7.95 -2.28 10.29
CA ALA A 140 6.96 -3.30 10.61
C ALA A 140 7.49 -4.33 11.63
N ALA A 141 8.73 -4.79 11.45
CA ALA A 141 9.38 -5.71 12.39
C ALA A 141 9.52 -5.14 13.81
N ARG A 142 9.81 -3.83 13.95
CA ARG A 142 9.88 -3.15 15.24
C ARG A 142 8.52 -2.94 15.90
N LEU A 143 7.47 -2.76 15.11
CA LEU A 143 6.10 -2.61 15.61
C LEU A 143 5.46 -3.94 15.98
N LEU A 144 5.87 -5.02 15.35
CA LEU A 144 5.28 -6.32 15.51
C LEU A 144 5.18 -6.78 16.99
N PRO A 145 6.23 -6.67 17.84
CA PRO A 145 6.14 -7.02 19.25
C PRO A 145 5.12 -6.18 20.03
N LEU A 146 4.88 -4.92 19.63
CA LEU A 146 3.93 -4.01 20.28
C LEU A 146 2.48 -4.35 19.90
N LEU A 147 2.29 -4.94 18.71
CA LEU A 147 0.99 -5.38 18.20
C LEU A 147 0.62 -6.80 18.66
N GLN A 148 1.60 -7.58 19.09
CA GLN A 148 1.35 -8.96 19.52
C GLN A 148 0.45 -9.00 20.74
N THR A 149 -0.46 -9.97 20.72
CA THR A 149 -1.39 -10.31 21.80
C THR A 149 -1.82 -11.78 21.62
N GLU A 150 -2.67 -12.29 22.51
CA GLU A 150 -3.21 -13.64 22.35
C GLU A 150 -3.89 -13.79 20.98
N GLY A 151 -3.64 -14.89 20.28
CA GLY A 151 -4.16 -15.14 18.93
C GLY A 151 -3.33 -14.54 17.80
N THR A 152 -2.21 -13.85 18.09
CA THR A 152 -1.30 -13.33 17.07
C THR A 152 -0.03 -14.17 16.93
N VAL A 153 0.65 -13.99 15.81
CA VAL A 153 1.96 -14.57 15.49
C VAL A 153 2.71 -13.59 14.58
N GLY A 154 4.01 -13.73 14.50
CA GLY A 154 4.84 -13.00 13.56
C GLY A 154 6.22 -12.76 14.14
N GLU A 155 7.21 -12.92 13.28
CA GLU A 155 8.61 -12.69 13.59
C GLU A 155 9.29 -12.16 12.33
N ALA A 156 10.12 -11.14 12.46
CA ALA A 156 10.87 -10.57 11.36
C ALA A 156 12.20 -9.99 11.88
N VAL A 157 13.29 -10.34 11.23
CA VAL A 157 14.64 -9.92 11.62
C VAL A 157 15.35 -9.28 10.43
N LEU A 158 16.03 -8.15 10.67
CA LEU A 158 16.92 -7.55 9.68
C LEU A 158 18.27 -8.31 9.72
N CYS A 159 18.66 -8.88 8.60
CA CYS A 159 19.95 -9.52 8.38
C CYS A 159 20.83 -8.62 7.50
N GLU A 160 22.01 -8.25 7.97
CA GLU A 160 22.96 -7.39 7.28
C GLU A 160 24.14 -8.16 6.68
N SER A 161 24.12 -9.49 6.78
CA SER A 161 25.12 -10.38 6.20
C SER A 161 24.50 -11.71 5.73
N VAL A 162 25.23 -12.44 4.89
CA VAL A 162 24.87 -13.80 4.47
C VAL A 162 24.80 -14.73 5.67
N ASP A 163 25.79 -14.66 6.56
CA ASP A 163 25.87 -15.51 7.76
C ASP A 163 24.67 -15.31 8.68
N ALA A 164 24.16 -14.05 8.81
CA ALA A 164 22.97 -13.76 9.58
C ALA A 164 21.73 -14.44 8.99
N VAL A 165 21.60 -14.47 7.66
CA VAL A 165 20.51 -15.18 6.98
C VAL A 165 20.63 -16.69 7.19
N GLU A 166 21.84 -17.25 7.11
CA GLU A 166 22.08 -18.67 7.38
C GLU A 166 21.77 -19.04 8.84
N GLN A 167 22.03 -18.14 9.80
CA GLN A 167 21.62 -18.33 11.19
C GLN A 167 20.10 -18.42 11.31
N GLN A 168 19.36 -17.52 10.65
CA GLN A 168 17.90 -17.59 10.62
C GLN A 168 17.40 -18.88 9.95
N LEU A 169 18.05 -19.33 8.88
CA LEU A 169 17.68 -20.56 8.20
C LEU A 169 17.92 -21.82 9.07
N ARG A 170 18.91 -21.80 9.96
CA ARG A 170 19.10 -22.85 10.97
C ARG A 170 18.01 -22.89 12.03
N LEU A 171 17.47 -21.73 12.40
CA LEU A 171 16.35 -21.63 13.36
C LEU A 171 15.01 -22.00 12.72
N HIS A 172 14.82 -21.57 11.48
CA HIS A 172 13.58 -21.77 10.72
C HIS A 172 13.91 -22.37 9.35
N PRO A 173 13.73 -23.69 9.16
CA PRO A 173 14.07 -24.36 7.89
C PRO A 173 13.36 -23.82 6.66
N ARG A 174 12.26 -23.08 6.84
CA ARG A 174 11.55 -22.39 5.76
C ARG A 174 11.49 -20.90 6.08
N LEU A 175 12.12 -20.09 5.24
CA LEU A 175 12.18 -18.63 5.39
C LEU A 175 11.54 -17.90 4.20
N VAL A 176 11.09 -16.70 4.49
CA VAL A 176 10.75 -15.69 3.49
C VAL A 176 11.77 -14.55 3.63
N LEU A 177 12.56 -14.32 2.59
CA LEU A 177 13.47 -13.19 2.52
C LEU A 177 12.80 -12.07 1.75
N LYS A 178 12.81 -10.84 2.32
CA LYS A 178 12.17 -9.67 1.72
C LYS A 178 13.17 -8.52 1.61
N ALA A 179 13.24 -7.88 0.43
CA ALA A 179 14.00 -6.64 0.27
C ALA A 179 13.45 -5.54 1.20
N PRO A 180 14.31 -4.71 1.82
CA PRO A 180 13.89 -3.61 2.69
C PRO A 180 12.87 -2.67 2.07
N TRP A 181 13.07 -2.32 0.81
CA TRP A 181 12.14 -1.57 -0.03
C TRP A 181 11.88 -2.34 -1.32
N SER A 182 10.62 -2.66 -1.58
CA SER A 182 10.20 -3.30 -2.84
C SER A 182 8.69 -3.16 -3.01
N SER A 183 8.21 -3.41 -4.21
CA SER A 183 6.78 -3.42 -4.48
C SER A 183 6.32 -4.70 -5.18
N SER A 184 5.05 -5.01 -5.04
CA SER A 184 4.35 -6.04 -5.83
C SER A 184 5.02 -7.42 -5.82
N GLY A 185 5.57 -7.84 -4.68
CA GLY A 185 6.17 -9.17 -4.48
C GLY A 185 7.51 -9.41 -5.19
N ARG A 186 8.04 -8.44 -5.94
CA ARG A 186 9.30 -8.62 -6.70
C ARG A 186 10.53 -8.78 -5.82
N GLY A 187 10.51 -8.22 -4.62
CA GLY A 187 11.60 -8.30 -3.64
C GLY A 187 11.47 -9.45 -2.65
N ILE A 188 10.75 -10.54 -2.97
CA ILE A 188 10.49 -11.65 -2.06
C ILE A 188 11.14 -12.93 -2.61
N ARG A 189 11.77 -13.71 -1.73
CA ARG A 189 12.30 -15.05 -2.01
C ARG A 189 11.87 -16.01 -0.92
N PHE A 190 11.43 -17.17 -1.35
CA PHE A 190 11.09 -18.28 -0.45
C PHE A 190 12.25 -19.26 -0.42
N ILE A 191 12.73 -19.58 0.77
CA ILE A 191 13.84 -20.52 1.00
C ILE A 191 13.26 -21.74 1.71
N ASP A 192 13.57 -22.91 1.20
CA ASP A 192 13.20 -24.20 1.81
C ASP A 192 14.48 -24.98 2.09
N LYS A 193 14.83 -25.12 3.37
CA LYS A 193 16.00 -25.82 3.94
C LYS A 193 17.35 -25.20 3.59
N GLU A 194 17.62 -24.85 2.35
CA GLU A 194 18.91 -24.35 1.90
C GLU A 194 18.78 -23.26 0.81
N MET A 195 19.78 -22.41 0.72
CA MET A 195 19.91 -21.42 -0.36
C MET A 195 20.73 -22.02 -1.51
N ASN A 196 20.30 -21.77 -2.74
CA ASN A 196 21.05 -22.07 -3.95
C ASN A 196 21.84 -20.84 -4.46
N ASP A 197 22.66 -20.99 -5.50
CA ASP A 197 23.49 -19.92 -6.07
C ASP A 197 22.67 -18.69 -6.51
N TYR A 198 21.45 -18.88 -7.00
CA TYR A 198 20.55 -17.79 -7.34
C TYR A 198 20.14 -16.97 -6.10
N HIS A 199 19.82 -17.64 -4.99
CA HIS A 199 19.50 -17.00 -3.73
C HIS A 199 20.70 -16.23 -3.17
N TYR A 200 21.90 -16.82 -3.18
CA TYR A 200 23.13 -16.15 -2.76
C TYR A 200 23.47 -14.94 -3.62
N GLY A 201 23.34 -15.05 -4.95
CA GLY A 201 23.58 -13.95 -5.88
C GLY A 201 22.62 -12.78 -5.65
N TRP A 202 21.34 -13.07 -5.49
CA TRP A 202 20.31 -12.07 -5.18
C TRP A 202 20.56 -11.40 -3.82
N LEU A 203 20.86 -12.18 -2.77
CA LEU A 203 21.14 -11.71 -1.42
C LEU A 203 22.34 -10.76 -1.40
N ARG A 204 23.48 -11.14 -2.01
CA ARG A 204 24.67 -10.29 -2.08
C ARG A 204 24.40 -8.96 -2.79
N ASN A 205 23.66 -8.99 -3.89
CA ASN A 205 23.26 -7.76 -4.59
C ASN A 205 22.37 -6.88 -3.73
N LEU A 206 21.45 -7.47 -2.97
CA LEU A 206 20.54 -6.73 -2.10
C LEU A 206 21.29 -6.11 -0.91
N LEU A 207 22.16 -6.86 -0.24
CA LEU A 207 23.03 -6.36 0.84
C LEU A 207 23.87 -5.16 0.36
N LYS A 208 24.43 -5.24 -0.86
CA LYS A 208 25.19 -4.15 -1.46
C LYS A 208 24.35 -2.93 -1.78
N SER A 209 23.13 -3.10 -2.26
CA SER A 209 22.28 -2.00 -2.77
C SER A 209 21.37 -1.39 -1.72
N GLN A 210 20.89 -2.17 -0.76
CA GLN A 210 19.93 -1.75 0.27
C GLN A 210 20.41 -1.97 1.71
N GLY A 211 21.61 -2.51 1.91
CA GLY A 211 22.25 -2.66 3.22
C GLY A 211 21.77 -3.84 4.06
N GLY A 212 20.69 -4.53 3.67
CA GLY A 212 20.13 -5.63 4.45
C GLY A 212 19.04 -6.40 3.71
N VAL A 213 18.53 -7.43 4.36
CA VAL A 213 17.36 -8.20 3.97
C VAL A 213 16.52 -8.52 5.21
N MET A 214 15.21 -8.48 5.12
CA MET A 214 14.34 -8.99 6.17
C MET A 214 14.21 -10.50 6.01
N ALA A 215 14.41 -11.25 7.10
CA ALA A 215 14.17 -12.69 7.19
C ALA A 215 12.98 -12.94 8.12
N GLU A 216 12.01 -13.70 7.64
CA GLU A 216 10.79 -14.07 8.37
C GLU A 216 10.59 -15.58 8.27
N PRO A 217 10.10 -16.26 9.33
CA PRO A 217 9.63 -17.63 9.21
C PRO A 217 8.56 -17.73 8.11
N TYR A 218 8.53 -18.83 7.39
CA TYR A 218 7.46 -19.09 6.45
C TYR A 218 6.19 -19.48 7.20
N TYR A 219 5.14 -18.70 7.03
CA TYR A 219 3.80 -19.00 7.55
C TYR A 219 2.91 -19.54 6.43
N GLU A 220 2.12 -20.57 6.72
CA GLU A 220 1.10 -21.07 5.81
C GLU A 220 -0.08 -20.09 5.76
N LYS A 221 -0.05 -19.24 4.74
CA LYS A 221 -1.05 -18.19 4.56
C LYS A 221 -2.42 -18.74 4.20
N VAL A 222 -3.45 -18.24 4.89
CA VAL A 222 -4.86 -18.53 4.65
C VAL A 222 -5.55 -17.35 3.96
N LYS A 223 -5.30 -16.11 4.47
CA LYS A 223 -5.96 -14.91 3.95
C LYS A 223 -5.08 -13.69 4.12
N ASP A 224 -4.96 -12.88 3.06
CA ASP A 224 -4.41 -11.52 3.12
C ASP A 224 -5.53 -10.51 3.34
N PHE A 225 -5.27 -9.49 4.12
CA PHE A 225 -6.09 -8.29 4.25
C PHE A 225 -5.23 -7.15 4.80
N GLY A 226 -5.77 -5.96 4.85
CA GLY A 226 -5.11 -4.80 5.45
C GLY A 226 -6.09 -3.90 6.16
N MET A 227 -5.55 -2.95 6.87
CA MET A 227 -6.26 -1.81 7.43
C MET A 227 -5.69 -0.53 6.83
N GLU A 228 -6.57 0.38 6.45
CA GLU A 228 -6.20 1.67 5.89
C GLU A 228 -6.40 2.76 6.94
N PHE A 229 -5.44 3.67 7.00
CA PHE A 229 -5.38 4.74 7.99
C PHE A 229 -4.96 6.07 7.36
N GLU A 230 -5.10 7.13 8.14
CA GLU A 230 -4.56 8.45 7.86
C GLU A 230 -3.93 9.04 9.12
N ALA A 231 -2.68 9.46 9.03
CA ALA A 231 -2.00 10.22 10.07
C ALA A 231 -2.29 11.72 9.88
N THR A 232 -2.83 12.36 10.91
CA THR A 232 -3.20 13.76 10.96
C THR A 232 -2.53 14.46 12.14
N ASP A 233 -2.70 15.76 12.28
CA ASP A 233 -2.22 16.49 13.46
C ASP A 233 -2.96 16.11 14.74
N GLU A 234 -4.16 15.54 14.61
CA GLU A 234 -5.00 15.07 15.74
C GLU A 234 -4.70 13.63 16.14
N GLY A 235 -3.86 12.91 15.37
CA GLY A 235 -3.53 11.51 15.60
C GLY A 235 -3.77 10.62 14.38
N ILE A 236 -3.78 9.32 14.60
CA ILE A 236 -4.02 8.32 13.55
C ILE A 236 -5.51 7.99 13.49
N ARG A 237 -6.10 8.17 12.32
CA ARG A 237 -7.50 7.87 12.02
C ARG A 237 -7.61 6.59 11.22
N TYR A 238 -8.40 5.63 11.69
CA TYR A 238 -8.78 4.44 10.94
C TYR A 238 -9.77 4.80 9.82
N LEU A 239 -9.55 4.29 8.62
CA LEU A 239 -10.38 4.52 7.44
C LEU A 239 -11.23 3.30 7.05
N GLY A 240 -10.76 2.08 7.31
CA GLY A 240 -11.52 0.87 7.02
C GLY A 240 -10.66 -0.36 6.71
N LEU A 241 -11.33 -1.52 6.68
CA LEU A 241 -10.74 -2.78 6.25
C LEU A 241 -10.55 -2.83 4.73
N SER A 242 -9.43 -3.37 4.31
CA SER A 242 -9.07 -3.64 2.92
C SER A 242 -8.92 -5.14 2.74
N LEU A 243 -9.97 -5.80 2.24
CA LEU A 243 -9.90 -7.22 1.93
C LEU A 243 -9.43 -7.39 0.49
N PHE A 244 -8.23 -7.94 0.31
CA PHE A 244 -7.64 -8.10 -1.00
C PHE A 244 -7.26 -9.56 -1.30
N HIS A 245 -6.95 -9.82 -2.56
CA HIS A 245 -6.51 -11.11 -3.06
C HIS A 245 -5.12 -10.99 -3.64
N THR A 246 -4.31 -12.01 -3.39
CA THR A 246 -3.00 -12.18 -4.01
C THR A 246 -2.94 -13.51 -4.76
N ALA A 247 -2.18 -13.55 -5.84
CA ALA A 247 -1.82 -14.79 -6.54
C ALA A 247 -0.29 -14.79 -6.72
N ASN A 248 0.38 -15.82 -6.26
CA ASN A 248 1.85 -15.92 -6.29
C ASN A 248 2.55 -14.71 -5.66
N GLY A 249 1.97 -14.14 -4.58
CA GLY A 249 2.48 -12.94 -3.91
C GLY A 249 2.17 -11.62 -4.62
N ALA A 250 1.55 -11.63 -5.80
CA ALA A 250 1.15 -10.42 -6.51
C ALA A 250 -0.30 -10.05 -6.20
N TYR A 251 -0.56 -8.77 -6.00
CA TYR A 251 -1.90 -8.22 -5.84
C TYR A 251 -2.76 -8.49 -7.07
N THR A 252 -4.00 -8.97 -6.87
CA THR A 252 -4.95 -9.27 -7.93
C THR A 252 -6.28 -8.51 -7.84
N GLY A 253 -6.59 -7.91 -6.71
CA GLY A 253 -7.79 -7.08 -6.55
C GLY A 253 -8.27 -6.95 -5.11
N ASN A 254 -9.21 -6.01 -4.90
CA ASN A 254 -9.87 -5.76 -3.62
C ASN A 254 -11.36 -6.08 -3.67
N ILE A 255 -11.90 -6.47 -2.52
CA ILE A 255 -13.34 -6.57 -2.31
C ILE A 255 -13.91 -5.18 -2.04
N LEU A 256 -14.97 -4.83 -2.74
CA LEU A 256 -15.77 -3.64 -2.52
C LEU A 256 -17.05 -4.04 -1.79
N ALA A 257 -17.13 -3.68 -0.54
CA ALA A 257 -18.25 -3.95 0.36
C ALA A 257 -18.27 -2.91 1.47
N THR A 258 -19.35 -2.81 2.21
CA THR A 258 -19.40 -1.98 3.43
C THR A 258 -18.42 -2.50 4.48
N GLU A 259 -18.10 -1.68 5.46
CA GLU A 259 -17.24 -2.09 6.58
C GLU A 259 -17.85 -3.28 7.33
N ASN A 260 -19.17 -3.25 7.59
CA ASN A 260 -19.89 -4.36 8.25
C ASN A 260 -19.76 -5.67 7.47
N ALA A 261 -20.01 -5.65 6.16
CA ALA A 261 -19.89 -6.83 5.32
C ALA A 261 -18.45 -7.37 5.26
N LYS A 262 -17.43 -6.49 5.23
CA LYS A 262 -16.02 -6.90 5.31
C LYS A 262 -15.67 -7.52 6.67
N ARG A 263 -16.17 -6.96 7.77
CA ARG A 263 -16.02 -7.52 9.12
C ARG A 263 -16.67 -8.91 9.23
N GLU A 264 -17.86 -9.09 8.69
CA GLU A 264 -18.50 -10.41 8.60
C GLU A 264 -17.65 -11.41 7.80
N MET A 265 -17.04 -10.98 6.68
CA MET A 265 -16.18 -11.86 5.88
C MET A 265 -14.92 -12.30 6.64
N ILE A 266 -14.27 -11.40 7.36
CA ILE A 266 -13.03 -11.72 8.09
C ILE A 266 -13.31 -12.48 9.38
N SER A 267 -14.50 -12.33 10.00
CA SER A 267 -14.89 -13.04 11.22
C SER A 267 -14.94 -14.57 11.04
N ARG A 268 -15.02 -15.04 9.80
CA ARG A 268 -14.92 -16.48 9.47
C ARG A 268 -13.54 -17.08 9.72
N TYR A 269 -12.54 -16.24 9.86
CA TYR A 269 -11.14 -16.64 10.04
C TYR A 269 -10.65 -16.37 11.46
N MET A 270 -11.16 -15.32 12.11
CA MET A 270 -10.71 -14.92 13.44
C MET A 270 -11.70 -13.99 14.15
N PRO A 271 -11.61 -13.90 15.50
CA PRO A 271 -12.46 -13.01 16.28
C PRO A 271 -12.31 -11.54 15.87
N ILE A 272 -13.42 -10.84 15.70
CA ILE A 272 -13.41 -9.41 15.35
C ILE A 272 -12.81 -8.56 16.47
N CYS A 273 -12.97 -8.95 17.73
CA CYS A 273 -12.35 -8.24 18.86
C CYS A 273 -10.83 -8.17 18.74
N LEU A 274 -10.17 -9.22 18.21
CA LEU A 274 -8.73 -9.19 17.95
C LEU A 274 -8.36 -8.14 16.90
N ILE A 275 -9.16 -8.04 15.84
CA ILE A 275 -8.95 -7.01 14.78
C ILE A 275 -9.14 -5.60 15.37
N ASP A 276 -10.15 -5.42 16.23
CA ASP A 276 -10.41 -4.12 16.90
C ASP A 276 -9.26 -3.78 17.86
N GLU A 277 -8.76 -4.73 18.64
CA GLU A 277 -7.61 -4.53 19.53
C GLU A 277 -6.36 -4.07 18.73
N ILE A 278 -6.04 -4.75 17.63
CA ILE A 278 -4.90 -4.37 16.78
C ILE A 278 -5.11 -2.98 16.16
N LYS A 279 -6.32 -2.67 15.69
CA LYS A 279 -6.68 -1.35 15.17
C LYS A 279 -6.43 -0.26 16.22
N GLU A 280 -6.88 -0.45 17.45
CA GLU A 280 -6.69 0.50 18.55
C GLU A 280 -5.21 0.67 18.87
N LYS A 281 -4.46 -0.43 19.02
CA LYS A 281 -3.02 -0.37 19.21
C LYS A 281 -2.31 0.44 18.11
N ILE A 282 -2.70 0.31 16.83
CA ILE A 282 -2.12 1.09 15.74
C ILE A 282 -2.49 2.57 15.86
N CYS A 283 -3.74 2.90 16.22
CA CYS A 283 -4.19 4.27 16.37
C CYS A 283 -3.51 5.00 17.55
N ASP A 284 -3.19 4.29 18.62
CA ASP A 284 -2.57 4.84 19.83
C ASP A 284 -1.05 5.00 19.72
N MET A 285 -0.45 4.51 18.65
CA MET A 285 1.01 4.56 18.51
C MET A 285 1.54 5.91 18.05
N LEU A 286 2.50 6.46 18.79
CA LEU A 286 3.20 7.71 18.46
C LEU A 286 4.33 7.55 17.41
N TRP A 287 4.51 6.37 16.83
CA TRP A 287 5.62 6.07 15.91
C TRP A 287 5.62 6.86 14.59
N LEU A 288 4.49 7.47 14.23
CA LEU A 288 4.30 8.31 13.04
C LEU A 288 4.29 9.81 13.35
N GLU A 289 4.84 10.27 14.48
CA GLU A 289 4.78 11.67 14.91
C GLU A 289 5.14 12.68 13.80
N ASP A 290 6.13 12.34 12.96
CA ASP A 290 6.61 13.19 11.88
C ASP A 290 5.99 12.89 10.50
N TYR A 291 5.07 11.94 10.41
CA TYR A 291 4.39 11.61 9.16
C TYR A 291 2.97 12.15 9.15
N ARG A 292 2.59 12.74 8.04
CA ARG A 292 1.20 13.14 7.76
C ARG A 292 0.79 12.59 6.41
N GLY A 293 -0.36 11.94 6.37
CA GLY A 293 -0.94 11.39 5.16
C GLY A 293 -1.49 9.99 5.32
N PRO A 294 -1.99 9.39 4.23
CA PRO A 294 -2.57 8.06 4.22
C PRO A 294 -1.48 6.99 4.35
N PHE A 295 -1.82 5.91 5.05
CA PHE A 295 -0.99 4.71 5.08
C PHE A 295 -1.84 3.44 5.23
N GLY A 296 -1.27 2.30 4.85
CA GLY A 296 -1.89 0.99 5.01
C GLY A 296 -1.00 0.06 5.82
N VAL A 297 -1.61 -0.83 6.59
CA VAL A 297 -0.94 -1.92 7.30
C VAL A 297 -1.45 -3.24 6.75
N ASP A 298 -0.57 -3.98 6.08
CA ASP A 298 -0.90 -5.30 5.55
C ASP A 298 -0.79 -6.35 6.65
N MET A 299 -1.77 -7.23 6.69
CA MET A 299 -1.95 -8.29 7.69
C MET A 299 -2.20 -9.63 7.00
N MET A 300 -2.00 -10.71 7.73
CA MET A 300 -2.15 -12.04 7.18
C MET A 300 -2.73 -13.00 8.24
N VAL A 301 -3.78 -13.72 7.86
CA VAL A 301 -4.23 -14.88 8.63
C VAL A 301 -3.43 -16.09 8.18
N VAL A 302 -2.89 -16.82 9.14
CA VAL A 302 -2.03 -17.98 8.89
C VAL A 302 -2.49 -19.18 9.71
N LYS A 303 -2.12 -20.37 9.27
CA LYS A 303 -2.21 -21.57 10.11
C LYS A 303 -1.02 -21.58 11.09
N GLU A 304 -1.29 -21.89 12.34
CA GLU A 304 -0.23 -22.20 13.29
C GLU A 304 0.42 -23.53 12.90
N ASN A 305 1.74 -23.52 12.71
CA ASN A 305 2.52 -24.74 12.48
C ASN A 305 2.65 -25.51 13.79
N GLY A 306 1.58 -26.19 14.21
CA GLY A 306 1.63 -27.11 15.33
C GLY A 306 2.41 -28.38 14.97
N GLN A 307 3.40 -28.72 15.78
CA GLN A 307 3.99 -30.07 15.78
C GLN A 307 2.85 -31.08 15.94
N LEU A 308 2.65 -31.92 14.89
CA LEU A 308 1.99 -33.23 14.94
C LEU A 308 0.78 -33.37 15.92
N SER A 309 -0.21 -32.54 15.86
CA SER A 309 -1.52 -32.84 16.41
C SER A 309 -2.49 -33.16 15.27
N ASN A 310 -3.22 -34.23 15.43
CA ASN A 310 -4.19 -34.79 14.49
C ASN A 310 -5.02 -33.71 13.76
N ARG A 311 -5.18 -33.86 12.47
CA ARG A 311 -5.72 -32.97 11.41
C ARG A 311 -7.05 -32.21 11.67
N GLN A 312 -7.54 -32.07 12.89
CA GLN A 312 -8.84 -31.47 13.17
C GLN A 312 -8.81 -30.08 13.88
N ASP A 313 -7.67 -29.64 14.46
CA ASP A 313 -7.58 -28.34 15.17
C ASP A 313 -6.42 -27.47 14.67
N CYS A 314 -6.41 -27.13 13.38
CA CYS A 314 -5.52 -26.06 12.92
C CYS A 314 -6.02 -24.71 13.44
N GLN A 315 -5.41 -24.22 14.52
CA GLN A 315 -5.70 -22.90 15.03
C GLN A 315 -5.19 -21.83 14.08
N LEU A 316 -6.07 -20.92 13.66
CA LEU A 316 -5.70 -19.75 12.87
C LEU A 316 -5.12 -18.67 13.78
N LYS A 317 -4.07 -18.01 13.31
CA LYS A 317 -3.41 -16.88 13.99
C LYS A 317 -3.36 -15.67 13.07
N LEU A 318 -3.32 -14.48 13.69
CA LEU A 318 -3.14 -13.23 12.97
C LEU A 318 -1.65 -12.83 12.97
N HIS A 319 -1.07 -12.60 11.81
CA HIS A 319 0.14 -11.81 11.68
C HIS A 319 -0.25 -10.34 11.52
N PRO A 320 -0.11 -9.51 12.58
CA PRO A 320 -0.79 -8.21 12.67
C PRO A 320 -0.07 -7.08 11.90
N CYS A 321 1.15 -7.33 11.40
CA CYS A 321 1.91 -6.33 10.66
C CYS A 321 2.94 -7.00 9.75
N VAL A 322 2.54 -7.32 8.52
CA VAL A 322 3.41 -7.91 7.49
C VAL A 322 4.22 -6.82 6.78
N GLU A 323 3.59 -5.68 6.54
CA GLU A 323 4.18 -4.52 5.85
C GLU A 323 3.40 -3.25 6.19
N ILE A 324 4.12 -2.13 6.23
CA ILE A 324 3.55 -0.79 6.38
C ILE A 324 3.81 -0.04 5.08
N ASN A 325 2.73 0.47 4.50
CA ASN A 325 2.75 1.22 3.25
C ASN A 325 2.49 2.70 3.55
N LEU A 326 3.54 3.52 3.72
CA LEU A 326 3.41 4.97 4.01
C LEU A 326 3.07 5.77 2.74
N ARG A 327 1.96 5.44 2.18
CA ARG A 327 1.38 6.02 0.97
C ARG A 327 -0.08 5.60 0.86
N ARG A 328 -0.77 6.14 -0.14
CA ARG A 328 -2.04 5.53 -0.54
C ARG A 328 -1.80 4.11 -1.06
N THR A 329 -2.78 3.26 -0.88
CA THR A 329 -2.78 1.87 -1.33
C THR A 329 -4.00 1.62 -2.24
N MET A 330 -4.04 0.47 -2.88
CA MET A 330 -5.25 0.04 -3.59
C MET A 330 -6.42 -0.22 -2.63
N GLY A 331 -6.15 -0.40 -1.33
CA GLY A 331 -7.15 -0.43 -0.27
C GLY A 331 -7.89 0.90 -0.13
N HIS A 332 -7.19 2.04 -0.14
CA HIS A 332 -7.84 3.36 -0.14
C HIS A 332 -8.74 3.57 -1.37
N VAL A 333 -8.30 3.11 -2.55
CA VAL A 333 -9.13 3.13 -3.76
C VAL A 333 -10.39 2.26 -3.56
N ALA A 334 -10.22 1.08 -2.96
CA ALA A 334 -11.34 0.18 -2.68
C ALA A 334 -12.33 0.79 -1.69
N LEU A 335 -11.85 1.45 -0.63
CA LEU A 335 -12.71 2.14 0.33
C LEU A 335 -13.54 3.23 -0.35
N ALA A 336 -12.92 4.04 -1.20
CA ALA A 336 -13.61 5.11 -1.94
C ALA A 336 -14.65 4.58 -2.94
N LEU A 337 -14.49 3.36 -3.44
CA LEU A 337 -15.41 2.70 -4.37
C LEU A 337 -16.39 1.74 -3.69
N SER A 338 -16.28 1.54 -2.39
CA SER A 338 -17.12 0.61 -1.64
C SER A 338 -18.57 1.09 -1.58
N PRO A 339 -19.56 0.19 -1.73
CA PRO A 339 -20.98 0.53 -1.62
C PRO A 339 -21.33 0.92 -0.18
N LYS A 340 -22.49 1.58 -0.03
CA LYS A 340 -23.11 1.86 1.27
C LYS A 340 -24.16 0.83 1.68
N ASP A 341 -24.50 -0.08 0.79
CA ASP A 341 -25.50 -1.12 0.95
C ASP A 341 -24.79 -2.43 1.29
N ASP A 342 -25.18 -3.06 2.40
CA ASP A 342 -24.56 -4.28 2.93
C ASP A 342 -24.81 -5.52 2.04
N ASP A 343 -25.82 -5.49 1.18
CA ASP A 343 -26.12 -6.60 0.27
C ASP A 343 -25.26 -6.58 -1.00
N ILE A 344 -24.51 -5.49 -1.21
CA ILE A 344 -23.73 -5.32 -2.42
C ILE A 344 -22.28 -5.66 -2.20
N ARG A 345 -21.81 -6.65 -2.93
CA ARG A 345 -20.41 -7.12 -2.93
C ARG A 345 -19.88 -7.16 -4.35
N LYS A 346 -18.73 -6.51 -4.55
CA LYS A 346 -18.04 -6.45 -5.83
C LYS A 346 -16.56 -6.70 -5.64
N VAL A 347 -15.85 -6.97 -6.73
CA VAL A 347 -14.38 -7.04 -6.77
C VAL A 347 -13.87 -6.01 -7.76
N MET A 348 -12.92 -5.20 -7.33
CA MET A 348 -12.13 -4.39 -8.24
C MET A 348 -10.80 -5.05 -8.55
N ARG A 349 -10.34 -4.87 -9.79
CA ARG A 349 -9.04 -5.36 -10.27
C ARG A 349 -8.40 -4.34 -11.19
N ILE A 350 -7.08 -4.26 -11.14
CA ILE A 350 -6.31 -3.60 -12.20
C ILE A 350 -5.88 -4.70 -13.17
N VAL A 351 -6.27 -4.55 -14.42
CA VAL A 351 -5.94 -5.50 -15.50
C VAL A 351 -5.20 -4.79 -16.62
N TYR A 352 -4.28 -5.49 -17.27
CA TYR A 352 -3.60 -5.01 -18.47
C TYR A 352 -4.22 -5.67 -19.70
N GLU A 353 -4.93 -4.88 -20.49
CA GLU A 353 -5.67 -5.32 -21.67
C GLU A 353 -5.55 -4.27 -22.76
N ASP A 354 -5.34 -4.70 -24.00
CA ASP A 354 -5.17 -3.81 -25.17
C ASP A 354 -4.06 -2.76 -24.96
N ASN A 355 -2.94 -3.19 -24.37
CA ASN A 355 -1.78 -2.35 -24.03
C ASN A 355 -2.06 -1.17 -23.10
N ILE A 356 -3.14 -1.24 -22.29
CA ILE A 356 -3.48 -0.24 -21.27
C ILE A 356 -3.91 -0.90 -19.97
N TYR A 357 -3.61 -0.24 -18.85
CA TYR A 357 -4.15 -0.62 -17.54
C TYR A 357 -5.57 -0.11 -17.39
N LYS A 358 -6.45 -0.98 -16.89
CA LYS A 358 -7.87 -0.69 -16.71
C LYS A 358 -8.31 -1.07 -15.30
N LEU A 359 -9.08 -0.17 -14.67
CA LEU A 359 -9.84 -0.52 -13.47
C LEU A 359 -11.10 -1.29 -13.90
N ARG A 360 -11.21 -2.54 -13.46
CA ARG A 360 -12.37 -3.40 -13.69
C ARG A 360 -13.06 -3.68 -12.38
N ILE A 361 -14.39 -3.55 -12.38
CA ILE A 361 -15.24 -3.88 -11.24
C ILE A 361 -16.33 -4.84 -11.71
N ARG A 362 -16.48 -5.94 -10.96
CA ARG A 362 -17.46 -7.00 -11.24
C ARG A 362 -18.21 -7.34 -9.96
N LYS A 363 -19.42 -7.90 -10.08
CA LYS A 363 -20.11 -8.51 -8.93
C LYS A 363 -19.25 -9.68 -8.40
N LEU A 364 -19.26 -9.87 -7.08
CA LEU A 364 -18.62 -11.01 -6.41
C LEU A 364 -19.49 -12.25 -6.59
#